data_54757a7067c3e0f6dff45799aa1c6bd0
#
_entry.id   54757a7067c3e0f6dff45799aa1c6bd0
#
_cell.length_a   1.000
_cell.length_b   1.000
_cell.length_c   1.000
_cell.angle_alpha   90.00
_cell.angle_beta   90.00
_cell.angle_gamma   90.00
#
_symmetry.space_group_name_H-M   'P 1'
#
loop_
_entity.id
_entity.type
_entity.pdbx_description
1 polymer ?
#
loop_
_entity_poly.entity_id
_entity_poly.type
_entity_poly.pdbx_seq_one_letter_code
_entity_poly.pdbx_strand_id
1 'polypeptide(L)'
;MITCHLRYVIDPYKLAEFEEYARLWIPIVNRMGGTHHGYFLPSEGANNIAVALFSFPSFAAYEDYRTSMASDPECEAAFELDKRNRSIISYERSFMRPVLG
;
A
#
# COMPACT_ATOMS: atom_id res chain seq x y z
N MET A 1 17.04 -7.62 -0.09
CA MET A 1 15.85 -6.81 -0.44
C MET A 1 14.62 -7.70 -0.47
N ILE A 2 13.54 -7.21 0.08
CA ILE A 2 12.22 -7.85 -0.02
C ILE A 2 11.24 -6.89 -0.68
N THR A 3 10.26 -7.42 -1.38
CA THR A 3 9.19 -6.64 -1.98
C THR A 3 7.85 -7.12 -1.43
N CYS A 4 7.09 -6.18 -0.88
CA CYS A 4 5.74 -6.43 -0.42
C CYS A 4 4.79 -6.29 -1.61
N HIS A 5 3.97 -7.30 -1.80
CA HIS A 5 2.89 -7.32 -2.78
C HIS A 5 1.57 -7.30 -2.01
N LEU A 6 0.83 -6.21 -2.13
CA LEU A 6 -0.51 -6.09 -1.57
C LEU A 6 -1.53 -6.19 -2.69
N ARG A 7 -2.39 -7.19 -2.58
CA ARG A 7 -3.52 -7.33 -3.51
C ARG A 7 -4.79 -6.93 -2.78
N TYR A 8 -5.44 -5.89 -3.27
CA TYR A 8 -6.65 -5.35 -2.67
C TYR A 8 -7.87 -5.77 -3.45
N VAL A 9 -8.92 -6.14 -2.72
CA VAL A 9 -10.28 -6.14 -3.27
C VAL A 9 -10.91 -4.84 -2.81
N ILE A 10 -11.27 -3.99 -3.76
CA ILE A 10 -11.79 -2.65 -3.49
C ILE A 10 -13.23 -2.54 -3.96
N ASP A 11 -13.95 -1.56 -3.40
CA ASP A 11 -15.30 -1.23 -3.84
C ASP A 11 -15.19 -0.53 -5.20
N PRO A 12 -15.75 -1.12 -6.29
CA PRO A 12 -15.62 -0.53 -7.62
C PRO A 12 -16.32 0.82 -7.77
N TYR A 13 -17.19 1.18 -6.84
CA TYR A 13 -17.82 2.49 -6.81
C TYR A 13 -16.97 3.55 -6.10
N LYS A 14 -15.84 3.15 -5.52
CA LYS A 14 -14.98 4.01 -4.71
C LYS A 14 -13.54 4.03 -5.20
N LEU A 15 -13.34 3.98 -6.51
CA LEU A 15 -11.99 4.01 -7.10
C LEU A 15 -11.26 5.33 -6.78
N ALA A 16 -11.97 6.46 -6.84
CA ALA A 16 -11.38 7.76 -6.54
C ALA A 16 -10.92 7.86 -5.10
N GLU A 17 -11.72 7.34 -4.15
CA GLU A 17 -11.38 7.30 -2.74
C GLU A 17 -10.18 6.40 -2.49
N PHE A 18 -10.10 5.24 -3.17
CA PHE A 18 -8.96 4.36 -3.05
C PHE A 18 -7.69 5.02 -3.62
N GLU A 19 -7.79 5.70 -4.75
CA GLU A 19 -6.65 6.42 -5.32
C GLU A 19 -6.12 7.50 -4.37
N GLU A 20 -7.00 8.24 -3.72
CA GLU A 20 -6.63 9.23 -2.70
C GLU A 20 -5.83 8.58 -1.57
N TYR A 21 -6.31 7.45 -1.06
CA TYR A 21 -5.63 6.66 -0.04
C TYR A 21 -4.24 6.19 -0.53
N ALA A 22 -4.17 5.66 -1.75
CA ALA A 22 -2.94 5.17 -2.35
C ALA A 22 -1.87 6.26 -2.46
N ARG A 23 -2.28 7.47 -2.87
CA ARG A 23 -1.36 8.60 -3.02
C ARG A 23 -0.73 9.04 -1.70
N LEU A 24 -1.38 8.79 -0.57
CA LEU A 24 -0.81 9.10 0.74
C LEU A 24 0.34 8.16 1.09
N TRP A 25 0.23 6.87 0.75
CA TRP A 25 1.19 5.87 1.17
C TRP A 25 2.51 5.91 0.41
N ILE A 26 2.52 6.37 -0.83
CA ILE A 26 3.74 6.41 -1.63
C ILE A 26 4.83 7.25 -0.95
N PRO A 27 4.59 8.53 -0.60
CA PRO A 27 5.61 9.31 0.10
C PRO A 27 5.90 8.81 1.51
N ILE A 28 4.91 8.23 2.20
CA ILE A 28 5.11 7.68 3.55
C ILE A 28 6.14 6.55 3.52
N VAL A 29 5.96 5.57 2.64
CA VAL A 29 6.90 4.44 2.52
C VAL A 29 8.29 4.94 2.13
N ASN A 30 8.37 5.87 1.17
CA ASN A 30 9.66 6.41 0.73
C ASN A 30 10.38 7.16 1.85
N ARG A 31 9.65 7.86 2.70
CA ARG A 31 10.20 8.56 3.86
C ARG A 31 10.65 7.61 4.95
N MET A 32 10.00 6.46 5.08
CA MET A 32 10.22 5.53 6.19
C MET A 32 11.17 4.37 5.84
N GLY A 33 12.03 4.56 4.86
CA GLY A 33 13.11 3.62 4.56
C GLY A 33 12.83 2.61 3.47
N GLY A 34 11.67 2.68 2.81
CA GLY A 34 11.32 1.82 1.69
C GLY A 34 11.44 2.51 0.35
N THR A 35 11.11 1.78 -0.69
CA THR A 35 10.94 2.30 -2.05
C THR A 35 9.57 1.85 -2.55
N HIS A 36 8.66 2.78 -2.73
CA HIS A 36 7.33 2.46 -3.25
C HIS A 36 7.37 2.44 -4.78
N HIS A 37 6.97 1.32 -5.37
CA HIS A 37 6.96 1.16 -6.84
C HIS A 37 5.63 1.61 -7.46
N GLY A 38 4.67 1.96 -6.64
CA GLY A 38 3.39 2.47 -7.08
C GLY A 38 2.23 1.55 -6.78
N TYR A 39 1.03 2.09 -7.04
CA TYR A 39 -0.22 1.37 -7.01
C TYR A 39 -0.68 1.15 -8.45
N PHE A 40 -1.34 0.02 -8.67
CA PHE A 40 -1.88 -0.35 -9.98
C PHE A 40 -3.37 -0.57 -9.80
N LEU A 41 -4.15 0.32 -10.39
CA LEU A 41 -5.60 0.34 -10.25
C LEU A 41 -6.27 -0.34 -11.46
N PRO A 42 -7.55 -0.75 -11.35
CA PRO A 42 -8.28 -1.31 -12.47
C PRO A 42 -8.24 -0.42 -13.72
N SER A 43 -8.02 -1.05 -14.86
CA SER A 43 -8.10 -0.40 -16.17
C SER A 43 -8.96 -1.25 -17.09
N GLU A 44 -8.42 -2.35 -17.59
CA GLU A 44 -9.15 -3.34 -18.37
C GLU A 44 -9.21 -4.65 -17.58
N GLY A 45 -10.36 -5.31 -17.53
CA GLY A 45 -10.55 -6.56 -16.81
C GLY A 45 -11.29 -6.35 -15.49
N ALA A 46 -10.82 -6.96 -14.40
CA ALA A 46 -11.48 -6.83 -13.10
C ALA A 46 -11.58 -5.37 -12.68
N ASN A 47 -12.75 -4.97 -12.19
CA ASN A 47 -13.00 -3.58 -11.79
C ASN A 47 -12.78 -3.33 -10.30
N ASN A 48 -12.38 -4.36 -9.54
CA ASN A 48 -12.31 -4.33 -8.09
C ASN A 48 -10.98 -4.83 -7.53
N ILE A 49 -9.96 -5.02 -8.37
CA ILE A 49 -8.65 -5.50 -7.95
C ILE A 49 -7.61 -4.39 -8.17
N ALA A 50 -6.87 -4.10 -7.12
CA ALA A 50 -5.72 -3.18 -7.18
C ALA A 50 -4.52 -3.85 -6.53
N VAL A 51 -3.33 -3.41 -6.91
CA VAL A 51 -2.06 -3.95 -6.40
C VAL A 51 -1.16 -2.80 -5.96
N ALA A 52 -0.48 -2.98 -4.84
CA ALA A 52 0.61 -2.11 -4.43
C ALA A 52 1.88 -2.93 -4.33
N LEU A 53 2.98 -2.33 -4.78
CA LEU A 53 4.31 -2.94 -4.67
C LEU A 53 5.25 -1.95 -4.01
N PHE A 54 5.94 -2.39 -2.97
CA PHE A 54 6.98 -1.58 -2.34
C PHE A 54 8.04 -2.48 -1.72
N SER A 55 9.27 -2.00 -1.69
CA SER A 55 10.44 -2.76 -1.25
C SER A 55 11.11 -2.14 -0.05
N PHE A 56 11.71 -3.00 0.77
CA PHE A 56 12.60 -2.60 1.87
C PHE A 56 13.91 -3.37 1.73
N PRO A 57 15.03 -2.81 2.27
CA PRO A 57 16.32 -3.50 2.18
C PRO A 57 16.33 -4.87 2.84
N SER A 58 15.49 -5.06 3.88
CA SER A 58 15.43 -6.30 4.66
C SER A 58 14.10 -6.42 5.37
N PHE A 59 13.80 -7.60 5.90
CA PHE A 59 12.64 -7.78 6.79
C PHE A 59 12.76 -6.94 8.06
N ALA A 60 13.99 -6.75 8.58
CA ALA A 60 14.20 -5.91 9.75
C ALA A 60 13.80 -4.45 9.46
N ALA A 61 14.16 -3.92 8.30
CA ALA A 61 13.76 -2.57 7.90
C ALA A 61 12.24 -2.44 7.75
N TYR A 62 11.59 -3.46 7.20
CA TYR A 62 10.14 -3.51 7.10
C TYR A 62 9.47 -3.54 8.49
N GLU A 63 10.03 -4.31 9.41
CA GLU A 63 9.52 -4.39 10.78
C GLU A 63 9.61 -3.03 11.49
N ASP A 64 10.72 -2.31 11.30
CA ASP A 64 10.89 -0.96 11.83
C ASP A 64 9.80 -0.02 11.29
N TYR A 65 9.53 -0.08 10.00
CA TYR A 65 8.46 0.67 9.35
C TYR A 65 7.11 0.34 10.00
N ARG A 66 6.78 -0.93 10.17
CA ARG A 66 5.51 -1.36 10.79
C ARG A 66 5.38 -0.87 12.22
N THR A 67 6.46 -0.95 12.98
CA THR A 67 6.48 -0.47 14.38
C THR A 67 6.28 1.03 14.45
N SER A 68 6.90 1.79 13.55
CA SER A 68 6.83 3.25 13.54
C SER A 68 5.46 3.78 13.12
N MET A 69 4.66 3.00 12.39
CA MET A 69 3.31 3.41 11.94
C MET A 69 2.41 3.87 13.10
N ALA A 70 2.50 3.21 14.25
CA ALA A 70 1.62 3.45 15.37
C ALA A 70 1.73 4.86 15.93
N SER A 71 2.87 5.52 15.74
CA SER A 71 3.13 6.86 16.25
C SER A 71 3.37 7.90 15.16
N ASP A 72 3.13 7.55 13.90
CA ASP A 72 3.35 8.45 12.77
C ASP A 72 2.05 9.15 12.38
N PRO A 73 1.99 10.50 12.45
CA PRO A 73 0.75 11.23 12.16
C PRO A 73 0.24 11.06 10.73
N GLU A 74 1.11 10.90 9.74
CA GLU A 74 0.69 10.71 8.36
C GLU A 74 0.10 9.31 8.15
N CYS A 75 0.66 8.28 8.78
CA CYS A 75 0.10 6.94 8.77
C CYS A 75 -1.28 6.93 9.43
N GLU A 76 -1.42 7.60 10.57
CA GLU A 76 -2.69 7.72 11.28
C GLU A 76 -3.75 8.39 10.42
N ALA A 77 -3.39 9.48 9.73
CA ALA A 77 -4.30 10.17 8.82
C ALA A 77 -4.74 9.28 7.66
N ALA A 78 -3.83 8.48 7.10
CA ALA A 78 -4.15 7.55 6.02
C ALA A 78 -5.13 6.47 6.50
N PHE A 79 -4.92 5.91 7.69
CA PHE A 79 -5.84 4.91 8.26
C PHE A 79 -7.22 5.52 8.57
N GLU A 80 -7.26 6.75 9.05
CA GLU A 80 -8.53 7.45 9.30
C GLU A 80 -9.30 7.69 8.01
N LEU A 81 -8.61 8.05 6.93
CA LEU A 81 -9.23 8.23 5.63
C LEU A 81 -9.86 6.92 5.14
N ASP A 82 -9.16 5.80 5.29
CA ASP A 82 -9.68 4.49 4.91
C ASP A 82 -10.92 4.10 5.72
N LYS A 83 -10.89 4.33 7.03
CA LYS A 83 -12.05 4.08 7.90
C LYS A 83 -13.27 4.87 7.46
N ARG A 84 -13.05 6.13 7.05
CA ARG A 84 -14.13 7.03 6.64
C ARG A 84 -14.70 6.64 5.28
N ASN A 85 -13.83 6.32 4.33
CA ASN A 85 -14.24 6.07 2.95
C ASN A 85 -14.65 4.61 2.69
N ARG A 86 -14.08 3.65 3.42
CA ARG A 86 -14.36 2.21 3.27
C ARG A 86 -14.22 1.71 1.84
N SER A 87 -13.16 2.13 1.16
CA SER A 87 -12.91 1.71 -0.21
C SER A 87 -12.30 0.31 -0.31
N ILE A 88 -11.65 -0.17 0.75
CA ILE A 88 -10.99 -1.48 0.78
C ILE A 88 -11.94 -2.49 1.42
N ILE A 89 -12.27 -3.55 0.68
CA ILE A 89 -13.10 -4.65 1.17
C ILE A 89 -12.24 -5.68 1.88
N SER A 90 -11.14 -6.09 1.24
CA SER A 90 -10.18 -7.04 1.81
C SER A 90 -8.84 -6.87 1.11
N TYR A 91 -7.81 -7.49 1.67
CA TYR A 91 -6.49 -7.47 1.06
C TYR A 91 -5.68 -8.69 1.46
N GLU A 92 -4.69 -9.02 0.62
CA GLU A 92 -3.70 -10.06 0.87
C GLU A 92 -2.32 -9.44 0.80
N ARG A 93 -1.44 -9.80 1.74
CA ARG A 93 -0.05 -9.34 1.75
C ARG A 93 0.88 -10.51 1.56
N SER A 94 1.78 -10.39 0.59
CA SER A 94 2.81 -11.39 0.33
C SER A 94 4.17 -10.71 0.22
N PHE A 95 5.22 -11.43 0.60
CA PHE A 95 6.59 -10.95 0.48
C PHE A 95 7.31 -11.76 -0.57
N MET A 96 7.98 -11.07 -1.47
CA MET A 96 8.61 -11.66 -2.64
C MET A 96 10.06 -11.18 -2.74
N ARG A 97 10.90 -12.00 -3.35
CA ARG A 97 12.26 -11.60 -3.69
C ARG A 97 12.24 -11.04 -5.11
N PRO A 98 12.59 -9.74 -5.30
CA PRO A 98 12.51 -9.15 -6.62
C PRO A 98 13.62 -9.66 -7.55
N VAL A 99 13.27 -9.83 -8.82
CA VAL A 99 14.21 -10.05 -9.90
C VAL A 99 13.95 -8.93 -10.91
N LEU A 100 14.88 -8.00 -11.03
CA LEU A 100 14.67 -6.73 -11.73
C LEU A 100 15.60 -6.56 -12.94
N GLY A 101 15.72 -7.55 -13.75
CA GLY A 101 16.50 -7.47 -14.97
C GLY A 101 17.75 -8.27 -15.02
#